data_06e2b1349c931b7c0dd0905d4a1a8d0e
#
_entry.id   06e2b1349c931b7c0dd0905d4a1a8d0e
#
_cell.length_a   1.000
_cell.length_b   1.000
_cell.length_c   1.000
_cell.angle_alpha   90.00
_cell.angle_beta   90.00
_cell.angle_gamma   90.00
#
_symmetry.space_group_name_H-M   'P 1'
#
loop_
_entity.id
_entity.type
_entity.pdbx_description
1 polymer ?
#
loop_
_entity_poly.entity_id
_entity_poly.type
_entity_poly.pdbx_seq_one_letter_code
_entity_poly.pdbx_strand_id
1 'polypeptide(L)'
;MDFGNYIQRVRMDSGKSLLATGVYLEVSRQTIMRLEDGLPTKLTTPQIKVMLDFYGASQEVGAETLMLWRECKAQEKTAKAQGNSKGFWEPYGDQVAPQYPRYLRLEGASNRITTHQLVLVPGLLQTAEYRRAIAKIETPDISAVDAERRIELNTRRQAVLDNREVRFAALVSEAVFRHRPGGATVMAAQLRAIGESSERDNVSVRVIPFAAGSHPGLTIQSFTLLQFPSGLSGLVTPPVVYLNGAMGALYHEQPDVIAEYREAIMGLRAVALSEDDTRNLLSQLAKEYEA
;
A
#
# COMPACT_ATOMS: atom_id res chain seq x y z
N MET A 1 11.20 -0.26 7.83
CA MET A 1 11.17 -1.49 7.00
C MET A 1 12.56 -2.05 6.73
N ASP A 2 13.53 -1.24 6.37
CA ASP A 2 14.88 -1.70 6.02
C ASP A 2 15.54 -2.52 7.13
N PHE A 3 15.57 -2.00 8.36
CA PHE A 3 16.08 -2.75 9.53
C PHE A 3 15.34 -4.09 9.75
N GLY A 4 14.00 -4.11 9.64
CA GLY A 4 13.21 -5.32 9.86
C GLY A 4 13.57 -6.42 8.86
N ASN A 5 13.63 -6.08 7.58
CA ASN A 5 14.02 -7.02 6.52
C ASN A 5 15.47 -7.49 6.66
N TYR A 6 16.37 -6.57 7.07
CA TYR A 6 17.77 -6.90 7.27
C TYR A 6 17.95 -7.91 8.40
N ILE A 7 17.37 -7.66 9.57
CA ILE A 7 17.48 -8.57 10.71
C ILE A 7 16.78 -9.91 10.48
N GLN A 8 15.66 -9.92 9.71
CA GLN A 8 15.01 -11.15 9.27
C GLN A 8 15.97 -12.01 8.44
N ARG A 9 16.67 -11.39 7.47
CA ARG A 9 17.64 -12.08 6.64
C ARG A 9 18.78 -12.66 7.48
N VAL A 10 19.36 -11.86 8.37
CA VAL A 10 20.43 -12.32 9.29
C VAL A 10 19.96 -13.52 10.13
N ARG A 11 18.72 -13.51 10.62
CA ARG A 11 18.15 -14.65 11.32
C ARG A 11 17.99 -15.87 10.40
N MET A 12 17.47 -15.70 9.21
CA MET A 12 17.27 -16.82 8.26
C MET A 12 18.60 -17.45 7.88
N ASP A 13 19.61 -16.66 7.59
CA ASP A 13 20.96 -17.12 7.25
C ASP A 13 21.60 -17.87 8.43
N SER A 14 21.27 -17.53 9.68
CA SER A 14 21.70 -18.23 10.87
C SER A 14 20.94 -19.56 11.16
N GLY A 15 19.88 -19.85 10.40
CA GLY A 15 19.00 -20.99 10.61
C GLY A 15 18.14 -20.92 11.89
N LYS A 16 18.10 -19.77 12.59
CA LYS A 16 17.35 -19.64 13.84
C LYS A 16 15.86 -19.35 13.56
N SER A 17 14.98 -20.01 14.34
CA SER A 17 13.55 -19.76 14.26
C SER A 17 13.15 -18.53 15.08
N LEU A 18 11.99 -17.91 14.72
CA LEU A 18 11.38 -16.82 15.50
C LEU A 18 11.16 -17.21 16.98
N LEU A 19 10.77 -18.48 17.22
CA LEU A 19 10.53 -18.98 18.56
C LEU A 19 11.84 -19.09 19.35
N ALA A 20 12.88 -19.68 18.76
CA ALA A 20 14.19 -19.82 19.40
C ALA A 20 14.79 -18.44 19.76
N THR A 21 14.66 -17.46 18.87
CA THR A 21 15.10 -16.09 19.11
C THR A 21 14.31 -15.44 20.25
N GLY A 22 12.98 -15.63 20.25
CA GLY A 22 12.12 -15.10 21.31
C GLY A 22 12.49 -15.68 22.69
N VAL A 23 12.67 -16.98 22.77
CA VAL A 23 13.10 -17.65 24.01
C VAL A 23 14.46 -17.13 24.47
N TYR A 24 15.42 -17.02 23.56
CA TYR A 24 16.78 -16.57 23.92
C TYR A 24 16.83 -15.15 24.46
N LEU A 25 15.95 -14.26 23.92
CA LEU A 25 15.84 -12.86 24.32
C LEU A 25 14.81 -12.60 25.44
N GLU A 26 14.19 -13.66 25.97
CA GLU A 26 13.11 -13.56 26.95
C GLU A 26 11.93 -12.70 26.49
N VAL A 27 11.58 -12.78 25.19
CA VAL A 27 10.44 -12.08 24.61
C VAL A 27 9.55 -13.06 23.84
N SER A 28 8.31 -12.62 23.52
CA SER A 28 7.40 -13.47 22.75
C SER A 28 7.88 -13.61 21.30
N ARG A 29 7.56 -14.75 20.67
CA ARG A 29 7.72 -14.96 19.21
C ARG A 29 7.12 -13.80 18.42
N GLN A 30 5.96 -13.29 18.88
CA GLN A 30 5.27 -12.18 18.23
C GLN A 30 6.09 -10.87 18.28
N THR A 31 6.88 -10.65 19.34
CA THR A 31 7.79 -9.49 19.43
C THR A 31 8.85 -9.53 18.34
N ILE A 32 9.46 -10.71 18.10
CA ILE A 32 10.45 -10.87 17.03
C ILE A 32 9.80 -10.69 15.66
N MET A 33 8.64 -11.30 15.42
CA MET A 33 7.89 -11.11 14.16
C MET A 33 7.56 -9.64 13.92
N ARG A 34 7.08 -8.92 14.93
CA ARG A 34 6.83 -7.47 14.84
C ARG A 34 8.08 -6.66 14.50
N LEU A 35 9.23 -7.03 15.07
CA LEU A 35 10.52 -6.40 14.77
C LEU A 35 10.88 -6.57 13.29
N GLU A 36 10.76 -7.79 12.78
CA GLU A 36 11.05 -8.14 11.39
C GLU A 36 10.06 -7.48 10.42
N ASP A 37 8.80 -7.36 10.82
CA ASP A 37 7.77 -6.61 10.07
C ASP A 37 7.99 -5.07 10.10
N GLY A 38 9.06 -4.59 10.74
CA GLY A 38 9.34 -3.15 10.89
C GLY A 38 8.34 -2.43 11.78
N LEU A 39 7.66 -3.16 12.68
CA LEU A 39 6.75 -2.59 13.66
C LEU A 39 7.49 -2.12 14.92
N PRO A 40 7.04 -1.03 15.56
CA PRO A 40 7.61 -0.59 16.83
C PRO A 40 7.60 -1.73 17.88
N THR A 41 8.73 -1.93 18.51
CA THR A 41 8.91 -2.87 19.61
C THR A 41 9.56 -2.18 20.80
N LYS A 42 9.46 -2.82 21.99
CA LYS A 42 10.15 -2.35 23.20
C LYS A 42 11.60 -2.84 23.28
N LEU A 43 12.10 -3.54 22.24
CA LEU A 43 13.48 -4.01 22.23
C LEU A 43 14.46 -2.86 22.31
N THR A 44 15.54 -3.12 23.03
CA THR A 44 16.62 -2.16 23.31
C THR A 44 17.87 -2.47 22.51
N THR A 45 18.76 -1.50 22.33
CA THR A 45 20.05 -1.72 21.65
C THR A 45 20.89 -2.87 22.26
N PRO A 46 20.98 -3.05 23.59
CA PRO A 46 21.62 -4.22 24.18
C PRO A 46 20.99 -5.53 23.72
N GLN A 47 19.65 -5.63 23.68
CA GLN A 47 18.97 -6.85 23.23
C GLN A 47 19.23 -7.14 21.75
N ILE A 48 19.34 -6.10 20.89
CA ILE A 48 19.73 -6.29 19.47
C ILE A 48 21.16 -6.84 19.38
N LYS A 49 22.11 -6.39 20.23
CA LYS A 49 23.47 -6.95 20.28
C LYS A 49 23.45 -8.43 20.69
N VAL A 50 22.73 -8.76 21.75
CA VAL A 50 22.56 -10.15 22.21
C VAL A 50 21.92 -11.04 21.14
N MET A 51 20.97 -10.48 20.36
CA MET A 51 20.35 -11.17 19.22
C MET A 51 21.38 -11.47 18.11
N LEU A 52 22.24 -10.52 17.78
CA LEU A 52 23.30 -10.68 16.79
C LEU A 52 24.33 -11.75 17.21
N ASP A 53 24.70 -11.74 18.48
CA ASP A 53 25.58 -12.77 19.05
C ASP A 53 24.93 -14.17 18.96
N PHE A 54 23.64 -14.26 19.24
CA PHE A 54 22.87 -15.52 19.11
C PHE A 54 22.78 -16.02 17.67
N TYR A 55 22.74 -15.10 16.70
CA TYR A 55 22.74 -15.42 15.26
C TYR A 55 24.15 -15.77 14.75
N GLY A 56 25.20 -15.54 15.53
CA GLY A 56 26.59 -15.72 15.09
C GLY A 56 26.99 -14.72 14.00
N ALA A 57 26.41 -13.51 14.03
CA ALA A 57 26.67 -12.49 13.04
C ALA A 57 28.13 -12.04 13.06
N SER A 58 28.74 -11.86 11.87
CA SER A 58 30.09 -11.30 11.76
C SER A 58 30.14 -9.86 12.32
N GLN A 59 31.34 -9.38 12.62
CA GLN A 59 31.53 -8.01 13.11
C GLN A 59 30.99 -6.96 12.12
N GLU A 60 31.12 -7.21 10.81
CA GLU A 60 30.65 -6.34 9.75
C GLU A 60 29.10 -6.31 9.71
N VAL A 61 28.45 -7.48 9.68
CA VAL A 61 26.97 -7.60 9.74
C VAL A 61 26.43 -7.00 11.03
N GLY A 62 27.13 -7.18 12.15
CA GLY A 62 26.75 -6.58 13.42
C GLY A 62 26.80 -5.05 13.41
N ALA A 63 27.84 -4.47 12.83
CA ALA A 63 28.00 -3.01 12.72
C ALA A 63 26.91 -2.41 11.83
N GLU A 64 26.63 -3.02 10.69
CA GLU A 64 25.58 -2.58 9.75
C GLU A 64 24.19 -2.69 10.40
N THR A 65 23.88 -3.82 11.05
CA THR A 65 22.60 -3.98 11.78
C THR A 65 22.40 -2.90 12.83
N LEU A 66 23.44 -2.55 13.59
CA LEU A 66 23.36 -1.52 14.62
C LEU A 66 23.24 -0.12 14.03
N MET A 67 23.80 0.14 12.87
CA MET A 67 23.59 1.40 12.12
C MET A 67 22.11 1.55 11.73
N LEU A 68 21.55 0.55 11.06
CA LEU A 68 20.13 0.51 10.66
C LEU A 68 19.18 0.61 11.86
N TRP A 69 19.54 -0.04 12.97
CA TRP A 69 18.77 0.05 14.23
C TRP A 69 18.72 1.48 14.78
N ARG A 70 19.88 2.16 14.82
CA ARG A 70 19.94 3.57 15.31
C ARG A 70 19.10 4.48 14.45
N GLU A 71 19.14 4.30 13.15
CA GLU A 71 18.33 5.06 12.21
C GLU A 71 16.84 4.79 12.38
N CYS A 72 16.42 3.52 12.50
CA CYS A 72 15.06 3.14 12.82
C CYS A 72 14.58 3.84 14.10
N LYS A 73 15.40 3.86 15.16
CA LYS A 73 15.09 4.55 16.42
C LYS A 73 15.03 6.06 16.29
N ALA A 74 15.86 6.67 15.45
CA ALA A 74 15.79 8.10 15.16
C ALA A 74 14.50 8.47 14.44
N GLN A 75 14.10 7.67 13.43
CA GLN A 75 12.83 7.84 12.73
C GLN A 75 11.61 7.66 13.66
N GLU A 76 11.63 6.64 14.54
CA GLU A 76 10.59 6.45 15.57
C GLU A 76 10.48 7.66 16.50
N LYS A 77 11.63 8.24 16.92
CA LYS A 77 11.66 9.42 17.78
C LYS A 77 11.07 10.65 17.08
N THR A 78 11.42 10.88 15.82
CA THR A 78 10.87 11.97 15.01
C THR A 78 9.37 11.81 14.79
N ALA A 79 8.92 10.61 14.40
CA ALA A 79 7.50 10.30 14.24
C ALA A 79 6.72 10.49 15.56
N LYS A 80 7.33 10.14 16.69
CA LYS A 80 6.74 10.36 18.02
C LYS A 80 6.61 11.84 18.37
N ALA A 81 7.62 12.63 18.06
CA ALA A 81 7.59 14.08 18.26
C ALA A 81 6.51 14.77 17.39
N GLN A 82 6.22 14.21 16.23
CA GLN A 82 5.16 14.67 15.30
C GLN A 82 3.77 14.09 15.60
N GLY A 83 3.60 13.34 16.70
CA GLY A 83 2.32 12.70 17.04
C GLY A 83 1.97 11.45 16.20
N ASN A 84 2.89 10.99 15.35
CA ASN A 84 2.69 9.89 14.39
C ASN A 84 3.36 8.57 14.80
N SER A 85 3.60 8.35 16.08
CA SER A 85 4.41 7.23 16.59
C SER A 85 3.88 5.83 16.26
N LYS A 86 2.59 5.69 15.97
CA LYS A 86 1.96 4.42 15.62
C LYS A 86 1.42 4.37 14.19
N GLY A 87 1.66 5.44 13.41
CA GLY A 87 1.16 5.65 12.07
C GLY A 87 -0.04 6.61 12.05
N PHE A 88 -0.18 7.37 10.95
CA PHE A 88 -1.23 8.37 10.79
C PHE A 88 -2.66 7.79 10.85
N TRP A 89 -2.80 6.48 10.74
CA TRP A 89 -4.07 5.75 10.77
C TRP A 89 -4.53 5.37 12.18
N GLU A 90 -3.69 5.47 13.20
CA GLU A 90 -4.04 5.05 14.56
C GLU A 90 -5.32 5.72 15.09
N PRO A 91 -5.54 7.04 14.90
CA PRO A 91 -6.78 7.68 15.32
C PRO A 91 -8.04 7.13 14.65
N TYR A 92 -7.88 6.34 13.58
CA TYR A 92 -8.96 5.76 12.78
C TYR A 92 -9.02 4.23 12.90
N GLY A 93 -8.35 3.64 13.90
CA GLY A 93 -8.21 2.19 14.04
C GLY A 93 -9.56 1.45 14.20
N ASP A 94 -10.57 2.11 14.74
CA ASP A 94 -11.95 1.65 14.84
C ASP A 94 -12.74 1.73 13.51
N GLN A 95 -12.23 2.49 12.54
CA GLN A 95 -12.86 2.72 11.23
C GLN A 95 -12.31 1.82 10.12
N VAL A 96 -11.30 1.02 10.41
CA VAL A 96 -10.61 0.20 9.43
C VAL A 96 -10.57 -1.28 9.84
N ALA A 97 -10.64 -2.17 8.84
CA ALA A 97 -10.50 -3.59 9.09
C ALA A 97 -9.11 -3.92 9.70
N PRO A 98 -9.01 -4.93 10.58
CA PRO A 98 -7.78 -5.24 11.32
C PRO A 98 -6.53 -5.47 10.45
N GLN A 99 -6.70 -5.94 9.22
CA GLN A 99 -5.61 -6.17 8.25
C GLN A 99 -5.16 -4.91 7.51
N TYR A 100 -5.96 -3.84 7.50
CA TYR A 100 -5.72 -2.64 6.70
C TYR A 100 -4.52 -1.79 7.17
N PRO A 101 -4.18 -1.68 8.47
CA PRO A 101 -2.98 -0.99 8.93
C PRO A 101 -1.68 -1.51 8.30
N ARG A 102 -1.59 -2.81 7.99
CA ARG A 102 -0.45 -3.36 7.23
C ARG A 102 -0.36 -2.76 5.84
N TYR A 103 -1.48 -2.71 5.13
CA TYR A 103 -1.55 -2.10 3.80
C TYR A 103 -1.11 -0.63 3.84
N LEU A 104 -1.64 0.17 4.77
CA LEU A 104 -1.31 1.59 4.90
C LEU A 104 0.19 1.84 5.11
N ARG A 105 0.85 0.99 5.89
CA ARG A 105 2.33 1.06 6.06
C ARG A 105 3.06 0.73 4.78
N LEU A 106 2.66 -0.33 4.09
CA LEU A 106 3.28 -0.77 2.85
C LEU A 106 3.08 0.28 1.75
N GLU A 107 1.87 0.83 1.61
CA GLU A 107 1.55 1.90 0.67
C GLU A 107 2.43 3.14 0.94
N GLY A 108 2.51 3.59 2.19
CA GLY A 108 3.31 4.76 2.57
C GLY A 108 4.83 4.57 2.44
N ALA A 109 5.32 3.32 2.42
CA ALA A 109 6.74 3.01 2.24
C ALA A 109 7.11 2.73 0.77
N SER A 110 6.12 2.66 -0.13
CA SER A 110 6.34 2.31 -1.53
C SER A 110 6.84 3.50 -2.33
N ASN A 111 7.77 3.26 -3.27
CA ASN A 111 8.15 4.23 -4.28
C ASN A 111 7.49 3.94 -5.65
N ARG A 112 6.88 2.78 -5.82
CA ARG A 112 6.09 2.45 -7.00
C ARG A 112 4.86 1.65 -6.59
N ILE A 113 3.69 2.15 -6.97
CA ILE A 113 2.39 1.56 -6.69
C ILE A 113 1.71 1.32 -8.04
N THR A 114 1.40 0.06 -8.34
CA THR A 114 0.63 -0.28 -9.54
C THR A 114 -0.65 -0.99 -9.10
N THR A 115 -1.81 -0.45 -9.46
CA THR A 115 -3.10 -1.03 -9.10
C THR A 115 -3.93 -1.40 -10.32
N HIS A 116 -4.61 -2.53 -10.27
CA HIS A 116 -5.66 -2.92 -11.20
C HIS A 116 -6.99 -2.95 -10.47
N GLN A 117 -8.00 -2.27 -11.02
CA GLN A 117 -9.31 -2.14 -10.37
C GLN A 117 -10.44 -2.48 -11.35
N LEU A 118 -11.38 -3.30 -10.88
CA LEU A 118 -12.51 -3.80 -11.66
C LEU A 118 -13.85 -3.15 -11.31
N VAL A 119 -13.98 -2.63 -10.08
CA VAL A 119 -15.28 -2.20 -9.53
C VAL A 119 -15.27 -0.77 -8.99
N LEU A 120 -14.26 -0.41 -8.24
CA LEU A 120 -14.18 0.89 -7.57
C LEU A 120 -12.99 1.71 -8.07
N VAL A 121 -13.13 3.03 -8.05
CA VAL A 121 -12.01 3.95 -8.26
C VAL A 121 -10.91 3.64 -7.24
N PRO A 122 -9.62 3.58 -7.65
CA PRO A 122 -8.52 3.39 -6.72
C PRO A 122 -8.56 4.39 -5.56
N GLY A 123 -8.34 3.92 -4.33
CA GLY A 123 -8.50 4.74 -3.12
C GLY A 123 -7.68 6.04 -3.12
N LEU A 124 -6.49 6.03 -3.74
CA LEU A 124 -5.64 7.22 -3.86
C LEU A 124 -6.18 8.29 -4.83
N LEU A 125 -7.19 7.95 -5.64
CA LEU A 125 -7.83 8.87 -6.61
C LEU A 125 -9.27 9.22 -6.23
N GLN A 126 -9.81 8.73 -5.12
CA GLN A 126 -11.20 8.98 -4.72
C GLN A 126 -11.37 10.40 -4.18
N THR A 127 -12.41 11.11 -4.66
CA THR A 127 -12.85 12.36 -4.03
C THR A 127 -13.57 12.10 -2.70
N ALA A 128 -13.71 13.12 -1.87
CA ALA A 128 -14.40 13.03 -0.59
C ALA A 128 -15.86 12.55 -0.76
N GLU A 129 -16.58 13.10 -1.75
CA GLU A 129 -17.98 12.75 -2.05
C GLU A 129 -18.11 11.31 -2.53
N TYR A 130 -17.22 10.85 -3.42
CA TYR A 130 -17.18 9.46 -3.85
C TYR A 130 -16.90 8.53 -2.67
N ARG A 131 -15.90 8.84 -1.83
CA ARG A 131 -15.58 8.04 -0.63
C ARG A 131 -16.74 8.02 0.36
N ARG A 132 -17.46 9.14 0.54
CA ARG A 132 -18.65 9.21 1.38
C ARG A 132 -19.77 8.30 0.87
N ALA A 133 -19.98 8.28 -0.45
CA ALA A 133 -20.94 7.38 -1.08
C ALA A 133 -20.57 5.91 -0.85
N ILE A 134 -19.30 5.54 -1.02
CA ILE A 134 -18.81 4.19 -0.76
C ILE A 134 -18.96 3.82 0.72
N ALA A 135 -18.63 4.72 1.66
CA ALA A 135 -18.76 4.47 3.09
C ALA A 135 -20.20 4.12 3.50
N LYS A 136 -21.19 4.75 2.87
CA LYS A 136 -22.62 4.43 3.08
C LYS A 136 -23.02 3.07 2.49
N ILE A 137 -22.39 2.64 1.41
CA ILE A 137 -22.62 1.30 0.83
C ILE A 137 -22.01 0.23 1.74
N GLU A 138 -20.77 0.47 2.20
CA GLU A 138 -20.04 -0.46 3.09
C GLU A 138 -20.71 -0.58 4.47
N THR A 139 -21.29 0.50 4.96
CA THR A 139 -21.92 0.61 6.28
C THR A 139 -23.13 1.53 6.16
N PRO A 140 -24.34 0.99 5.85
CA PRO A 140 -25.55 1.80 5.60
C PRO A 140 -25.89 2.77 6.74
N ASP A 141 -25.68 2.36 7.98
CA ASP A 141 -25.98 3.13 9.20
C ASP A 141 -24.78 3.91 9.75
N ILE A 142 -23.75 4.15 8.91
CA ILE A 142 -22.56 4.89 9.34
C ILE A 142 -22.94 6.29 9.83
N SER A 143 -22.43 6.69 11.00
CA SER A 143 -22.63 8.04 11.50
C SER A 143 -21.94 9.08 10.60
N ALA A 144 -22.44 10.31 10.57
CA ALA A 144 -21.80 11.39 9.83
C ALA A 144 -20.34 11.61 10.29
N VAL A 145 -20.09 11.50 11.60
CA VAL A 145 -18.76 11.65 12.19
C VAL A 145 -17.83 10.55 11.69
N ASP A 146 -18.26 9.29 11.68
CA ASP A 146 -17.42 8.17 11.24
C ASP A 146 -17.19 8.21 9.74
N ALA A 147 -18.17 8.66 8.95
CA ALA A 147 -17.98 8.89 7.51
C ALA A 147 -16.89 9.93 7.25
N GLU A 148 -16.90 11.07 7.97
CA GLU A 148 -15.87 12.10 7.82
C GLU A 148 -14.50 11.60 8.29
N ARG A 149 -14.40 10.80 9.34
CA ARG A 149 -13.14 10.16 9.78
C ARG A 149 -12.57 9.22 8.71
N ARG A 150 -13.42 8.46 8.01
CA ARG A 150 -12.97 7.62 6.86
C ARG A 150 -12.49 8.46 5.69
N ILE A 151 -13.14 9.59 5.43
CA ILE A 151 -12.72 10.54 4.39
C ILE A 151 -11.37 11.16 4.77
N GLU A 152 -11.21 11.64 6.01
CA GLU A 152 -9.96 12.20 6.49
C GLU A 152 -8.80 11.21 6.38
N LEU A 153 -9.01 9.96 6.79
CA LEU A 153 -8.01 8.89 6.60
C LEU A 153 -7.61 8.75 5.13
N ASN A 154 -8.60 8.74 4.22
CA ASN A 154 -8.33 8.62 2.79
C ASN A 154 -7.55 9.84 2.25
N THR A 155 -7.89 11.05 2.67
CA THR A 155 -7.16 12.28 2.29
C THR A 155 -5.71 12.23 2.77
N ARG A 156 -5.48 11.76 4.00
CA ARG A 156 -4.10 11.59 4.52
C ARG A 156 -3.30 10.55 3.72
N ARG A 157 -3.94 9.48 3.24
CA ARG A 157 -3.30 8.50 2.36
C ARG A 157 -2.89 9.11 1.02
N GLN A 158 -3.75 9.94 0.44
CA GLN A 158 -3.52 10.57 -0.86
C GLN A 158 -2.27 11.46 -0.88
N ALA A 159 -1.84 11.97 0.27
CA ALA A 159 -0.60 12.72 0.39
C ALA A 159 0.65 11.95 -0.08
N VAL A 160 0.59 10.63 -0.19
CA VAL A 160 1.67 9.82 -0.78
C VAL A 160 1.94 10.23 -2.23
N LEU A 161 0.92 10.68 -2.98
CA LEU A 161 1.05 11.14 -4.35
C LEU A 161 1.73 12.51 -4.46
N ASP A 162 1.84 13.28 -3.38
CA ASP A 162 2.53 14.58 -3.37
C ASP A 162 4.06 14.41 -3.39
N ASN A 163 4.55 13.24 -2.98
CA ASN A 163 5.93 12.87 -3.18
C ASN A 163 6.16 12.47 -4.65
N ARG A 164 6.88 13.32 -5.40
CA ARG A 164 7.18 13.08 -6.81
C ARG A 164 8.11 11.90 -7.09
N GLU A 165 8.78 11.36 -6.08
CA GLU A 165 9.58 10.13 -6.20
C GLU A 165 8.69 8.88 -6.22
N VAL A 166 7.46 8.97 -5.73
CA VAL A 166 6.49 7.89 -5.77
C VAL A 166 5.81 7.86 -7.13
N ARG A 167 5.91 6.74 -7.83
CA ARG A 167 5.23 6.49 -9.12
C ARG A 167 3.96 5.70 -8.89
N PHE A 168 2.83 6.27 -9.23
CA PHE A 168 1.51 5.63 -9.14
C PHE A 168 0.99 5.31 -10.54
N ALA A 169 0.58 4.07 -10.77
CA ALA A 169 -0.03 3.62 -12.02
C ALA A 169 -1.34 2.86 -11.74
N ALA A 170 -2.43 3.30 -12.33
CA ALA A 170 -3.74 2.68 -12.24
C ALA A 170 -4.18 2.13 -13.62
N LEU A 171 -4.43 0.83 -13.68
CA LEU A 171 -5.03 0.12 -14.80
C LEU A 171 -6.47 -0.20 -14.42
N VAL A 172 -7.44 0.54 -14.95
CA VAL A 172 -8.80 0.55 -14.43
C VAL A 172 -9.77 0.07 -15.51
N SER A 173 -10.61 -0.91 -15.18
CA SER A 173 -11.68 -1.35 -16.07
C SER A 173 -12.63 -0.18 -16.37
N GLU A 174 -13.10 -0.05 -17.60
CA GLU A 174 -14.13 0.92 -17.98
C GLU A 174 -15.39 0.79 -17.12
N ALA A 175 -15.71 -0.41 -16.61
CA ALA A 175 -16.84 -0.64 -15.72
C ALA A 175 -16.82 0.24 -14.47
N VAL A 176 -15.64 0.53 -13.91
CA VAL A 176 -15.47 1.39 -12.73
C VAL A 176 -16.06 2.79 -12.98
N PHE A 177 -15.90 3.29 -14.19
CA PHE A 177 -16.34 4.65 -14.57
C PHE A 177 -17.80 4.68 -15.03
N ARG A 178 -18.41 3.50 -15.29
CA ARG A 178 -19.83 3.36 -15.63
C ARG A 178 -20.71 3.17 -14.38
N HIS A 179 -20.16 2.67 -13.29
CA HIS A 179 -20.83 2.72 -11.98
C HIS A 179 -20.92 4.16 -11.47
N ARG A 180 -22.01 4.50 -10.83
CA ARG A 180 -22.28 5.86 -10.34
C ARG A 180 -22.55 5.89 -8.82
N PRO A 181 -21.58 5.51 -7.98
CA PRO A 181 -21.73 5.67 -6.54
C PRO A 181 -21.97 7.13 -6.18
N GLY A 182 -23.03 7.39 -5.39
CA GLY A 182 -23.43 8.75 -5.05
C GLY A 182 -24.20 9.50 -6.15
N GLY A 183 -24.48 8.85 -7.29
CA GLY A 183 -25.21 9.44 -8.41
C GLY A 183 -24.34 10.11 -9.47
N ALA A 184 -24.98 10.63 -10.49
CA ALA A 184 -24.32 11.17 -11.68
C ALA A 184 -23.40 12.37 -11.35
N THR A 185 -23.85 13.31 -10.55
CA THR A 185 -23.08 14.50 -10.16
C THR A 185 -21.80 14.15 -9.42
N VAL A 186 -21.87 13.20 -8.45
CA VAL A 186 -20.68 12.75 -7.71
C VAL A 186 -19.70 12.08 -8.65
N MET A 187 -20.19 11.24 -9.56
CA MET A 187 -19.33 10.54 -10.49
C MET A 187 -18.71 11.47 -11.53
N ALA A 188 -19.44 12.47 -12.04
CA ALA A 188 -18.88 13.48 -12.95
C ALA A 188 -17.71 14.23 -12.29
N ALA A 189 -17.87 14.67 -11.03
CA ALA A 189 -16.82 15.33 -10.28
C ALA A 189 -15.62 14.38 -10.03
N GLN A 190 -15.89 13.10 -9.74
CA GLN A 190 -14.85 12.08 -9.56
C GLN A 190 -14.03 11.87 -10.85
N LEU A 191 -14.68 11.80 -12.01
CA LEU A 191 -14.02 11.63 -13.31
C LEU A 191 -13.11 12.81 -13.66
N ARG A 192 -13.56 14.04 -13.36
CA ARG A 192 -12.72 15.24 -13.55
C ARG A 192 -11.51 15.21 -12.64
N ALA A 193 -11.69 14.90 -11.36
CA ALA A 193 -10.59 14.82 -10.40
C ALA A 193 -9.54 13.75 -10.80
N ILE A 194 -9.96 12.65 -11.43
CA ILE A 194 -9.02 11.66 -11.97
C ILE A 194 -8.28 12.25 -13.18
N GLY A 195 -8.97 12.94 -14.08
CA GLY A 195 -8.36 13.63 -15.21
C GLY A 195 -7.27 14.59 -14.77
N GLU A 196 -7.57 15.49 -13.83
CA GLU A 196 -6.63 16.44 -13.22
C GLU A 196 -5.45 15.74 -12.53
N SER A 197 -5.73 14.69 -11.75
CA SER A 197 -4.68 13.92 -11.09
C SER A 197 -3.73 13.24 -12.08
N SER A 198 -4.24 12.83 -13.25
CA SER A 198 -3.46 12.16 -14.30
C SER A 198 -2.56 13.11 -15.11
N GLU A 199 -2.65 14.43 -14.90
CA GLU A 199 -1.73 15.42 -15.47
C GLU A 199 -0.40 15.49 -14.72
N ARG A 200 -0.31 14.88 -13.54
CA ARG A 200 0.92 14.85 -12.73
C ARG A 200 1.89 13.83 -13.32
N ASP A 201 3.18 14.19 -13.45
CA ASP A 201 4.24 13.34 -14.02
C ASP A 201 4.43 11.99 -13.31
N ASN A 202 3.99 11.88 -12.06
CA ASN A 202 4.12 10.70 -11.23
C ASN A 202 2.84 9.86 -11.13
N VAL A 203 1.75 10.26 -11.82
CA VAL A 203 0.44 9.59 -11.79
C VAL A 203 0.04 9.18 -13.19
N SER A 204 -0.07 7.89 -13.44
CA SER A 204 -0.54 7.31 -14.69
C SER A 204 -1.89 6.64 -14.46
N VAL A 205 -2.90 7.02 -15.23
CA VAL A 205 -4.21 6.37 -15.22
C VAL A 205 -4.54 5.92 -16.65
N ARG A 206 -4.81 4.62 -16.82
CA ARG A 206 -5.16 4.06 -18.11
C ARG A 206 -6.38 3.16 -17.99
N VAL A 207 -7.36 3.38 -18.85
CA VAL A 207 -8.60 2.60 -18.89
C VAL A 207 -8.41 1.36 -19.73
N ILE A 208 -8.92 0.24 -19.25
CA ILE A 208 -9.10 -0.98 -20.03
C ILE A 208 -10.53 -0.93 -20.56
N PRO A 209 -10.71 -0.62 -21.87
CA PRO A 209 -12.04 -0.42 -22.45
C PRO A 209 -12.77 -1.77 -22.60
N PHE A 210 -14.09 -1.77 -22.60
CA PHE A 210 -14.87 -2.97 -22.88
C PHE A 210 -14.53 -3.59 -24.24
N ALA A 211 -14.11 -2.77 -25.21
CA ALA A 211 -13.69 -3.21 -26.52
C ALA A 211 -12.30 -3.91 -26.55
N ALA A 212 -11.58 -3.98 -25.43
CA ALA A 212 -10.27 -4.63 -25.37
C ALA A 212 -10.29 -6.13 -25.67
N GLY A 213 -11.47 -6.76 -25.61
CA GLY A 213 -11.62 -8.19 -25.85
C GLY A 213 -10.97 -9.03 -24.73
N SER A 214 -10.26 -10.10 -25.11
CA SER A 214 -9.61 -10.99 -24.15
C SER A 214 -8.32 -10.40 -23.61
N HIS A 215 -8.19 -10.32 -22.29
CA HIS A 215 -7.01 -9.83 -21.60
C HIS A 215 -6.88 -10.43 -20.19
N PRO A 216 -5.70 -10.42 -19.56
CA PRO A 216 -5.48 -11.04 -18.23
C PRO A 216 -6.42 -10.53 -17.13
N GLY A 217 -6.90 -9.28 -17.23
CA GLY A 217 -7.82 -8.68 -16.26
C GLY A 217 -9.19 -9.36 -16.15
N LEU A 218 -9.55 -10.24 -17.09
CA LEU A 218 -10.79 -11.02 -17.01
C LEU A 218 -10.71 -12.17 -16.00
N THR A 219 -9.50 -12.63 -15.70
CA THR A 219 -9.25 -13.77 -14.81
C THR A 219 -8.56 -13.39 -13.50
N ILE A 220 -7.90 -12.23 -13.47
CA ILE A 220 -7.25 -11.71 -12.28
C ILE A 220 -8.18 -10.71 -11.58
N GLN A 221 -8.24 -10.80 -10.26
CA GLN A 221 -9.06 -9.88 -9.46
C GLN A 221 -8.39 -8.50 -9.32
N SER A 222 -9.11 -7.54 -8.71
CA SER A 222 -8.50 -6.27 -8.32
C SER A 222 -7.32 -6.51 -7.37
N PHE A 223 -6.19 -5.86 -7.64
CA PHE A 223 -4.98 -5.98 -6.83
C PHE A 223 -4.18 -4.69 -6.81
N THR A 224 -3.23 -4.61 -5.90
CA THR A 224 -2.21 -3.56 -5.86
C THR A 224 -0.84 -4.20 -5.68
N LEU A 225 0.08 -3.93 -6.60
CA LEU A 225 1.50 -4.28 -6.48
C LEU A 225 2.25 -3.09 -5.88
N LEU A 226 2.85 -3.32 -4.72
CA LEU A 226 3.65 -2.37 -3.97
C LEU A 226 5.13 -2.72 -4.14
N GLN A 227 5.94 -1.75 -4.58
CA GLN A 227 7.38 -1.89 -4.73
C GLN A 227 8.07 -0.82 -3.92
N PHE A 228 9.22 -1.16 -3.37
CA PHE A 228 9.90 -0.35 -2.37
C PHE A 228 11.24 0.15 -2.89
N PRO A 229 11.72 1.30 -2.42
CA PRO A 229 13.07 1.77 -2.74
C PRO A 229 14.11 0.80 -2.15
N SER A 230 15.31 0.81 -2.73
CA SER A 230 16.45 0.17 -2.08
C SER A 230 16.70 0.85 -0.74
N GLY A 231 16.82 0.05 0.32
CA GLY A 231 17.17 0.55 1.64
C GLY A 231 18.64 1.00 1.71
N LEU A 232 19.03 1.63 2.80
CA LEU A 232 20.43 2.03 3.06
C LEU A 232 21.36 0.81 3.18
N SER A 233 20.82 -0.34 3.57
CA SER A 233 21.52 -1.63 3.55
C SER A 233 21.83 -2.16 2.14
N GLY A 234 21.35 -1.48 1.08
CA GLY A 234 21.40 -2.01 -0.28
C GLY A 234 20.43 -3.19 -0.52
N LEU A 235 19.73 -3.65 0.52
CA LEU A 235 18.70 -4.69 0.37
C LEU A 235 17.45 -4.08 -0.24
N VAL A 236 16.96 -4.75 -1.28
CA VAL A 236 15.66 -4.42 -1.87
C VAL A 236 14.59 -5.19 -1.12
N THR A 237 13.67 -4.46 -0.50
CA THR A 237 12.47 -5.08 0.11
C THR A 237 11.68 -5.81 -0.98
N PRO A 238 11.33 -7.10 -0.79
CA PRO A 238 10.51 -7.82 -1.76
C PRO A 238 9.22 -7.07 -2.07
N PRO A 239 8.80 -7.02 -3.34
CA PRO A 239 7.51 -6.47 -3.70
C PRO A 239 6.37 -7.23 -3.01
N VAL A 240 5.25 -6.55 -2.78
CA VAL A 240 4.07 -7.14 -2.17
C VAL A 240 2.87 -6.95 -3.09
N VAL A 241 2.17 -8.03 -3.41
CA VAL A 241 0.84 -7.95 -4.02
C VAL A 241 -0.21 -8.01 -2.92
N TYR A 242 -1.06 -6.99 -2.91
CA TYR A 242 -2.18 -6.87 -2.00
C TYR A 242 -3.49 -7.10 -2.74
N LEU A 243 -4.31 -8.02 -2.23
CA LEU A 243 -5.69 -8.23 -2.67
C LEU A 243 -6.62 -7.95 -1.50
N ASN A 244 -7.64 -7.13 -1.74
CA ASN A 244 -8.68 -6.85 -0.75
C ASN A 244 -9.96 -7.61 -1.10
N GLY A 245 -10.47 -8.34 -0.14
CA GLY A 245 -11.75 -9.06 -0.25
C GLY A 245 -12.69 -8.74 0.91
N ALA A 246 -13.96 -9.10 0.78
CA ALA A 246 -14.98 -8.86 1.79
C ALA A 246 -14.66 -9.52 3.14
N MET A 247 -13.97 -10.66 3.12
CA MET A 247 -13.65 -11.45 4.31
C MET A 247 -12.22 -11.25 4.82
N GLY A 248 -11.46 -10.33 4.23
CA GLY A 248 -10.07 -10.08 4.61
C GLY A 248 -9.19 -9.70 3.43
N ALA A 249 -7.88 -9.68 3.66
CA ALA A 249 -6.89 -9.31 2.67
C ALA A 249 -5.81 -10.38 2.54
N LEU A 250 -5.28 -10.54 1.33
CA LEU A 250 -4.13 -11.39 1.04
C LEU A 250 -2.92 -10.50 0.73
N TYR A 251 -1.76 -10.97 1.17
CA TYR A 251 -0.46 -10.34 0.91
C TYR A 251 0.49 -11.40 0.37
N HIS A 252 0.85 -11.30 -0.89
CA HIS A 252 1.77 -12.21 -1.54
C HIS A 252 3.14 -11.56 -1.70
N GLU A 253 4.17 -12.28 -1.27
CA GLU A 253 5.58 -11.86 -1.33
C GLU A 253 6.44 -12.91 -2.08
N GLN A 254 5.85 -14.03 -2.46
CA GLN A 254 6.52 -15.12 -3.17
C GLN A 254 6.94 -14.65 -4.57
N PRO A 255 8.21 -14.88 -4.98
CA PRO A 255 8.74 -14.38 -6.25
C PRO A 255 7.98 -14.86 -7.48
N ASP A 256 7.50 -16.10 -7.48
CA ASP A 256 6.71 -16.71 -8.54
C ASP A 256 5.34 -16.03 -8.68
N VAL A 257 4.62 -15.83 -7.57
CA VAL A 257 3.35 -15.10 -7.56
C VAL A 257 3.54 -13.65 -8.03
N ILE A 258 4.58 -12.96 -7.54
CA ILE A 258 4.90 -11.59 -7.98
C ILE A 258 5.16 -11.54 -9.49
N ALA A 259 5.83 -12.56 -10.06
CA ALA A 259 6.09 -12.64 -11.49
C ALA A 259 4.80 -12.75 -12.30
N GLU A 260 3.84 -13.58 -11.88
CA GLU A 260 2.52 -13.71 -12.51
C GLU A 260 1.76 -12.36 -12.55
N TYR A 261 1.76 -11.62 -11.44
CA TYR A 261 1.12 -10.30 -11.40
C TYR A 261 1.83 -9.25 -12.28
N ARG A 262 3.16 -9.33 -12.40
CA ARG A 262 3.90 -8.47 -13.32
C ARG A 262 3.58 -8.77 -14.77
N GLU A 263 3.46 -10.04 -15.13
CA GLU A 263 3.05 -10.46 -16.45
C GLU A 263 1.62 -9.99 -16.77
N ALA A 264 0.69 -10.15 -15.82
CA ALA A 264 -0.66 -9.63 -15.95
C ALA A 264 -0.67 -8.10 -16.15
N ILE A 265 0.14 -7.33 -15.42
CA ILE A 265 0.28 -5.88 -15.62
C ILE A 265 0.78 -5.56 -17.03
N MET A 266 1.73 -6.31 -17.57
CA MET A 266 2.20 -6.10 -18.95
C MET A 266 1.08 -6.35 -19.97
N GLY A 267 0.34 -7.45 -19.83
CA GLY A 267 -0.80 -7.75 -20.67
C GLY A 267 -1.92 -6.71 -20.58
N LEU A 268 -2.23 -6.22 -19.37
CA LEU A 268 -3.21 -5.14 -19.16
C LEU A 268 -2.77 -3.83 -19.82
N ARG A 269 -1.48 -3.48 -19.71
CA ARG A 269 -0.93 -2.28 -20.36
C ARG A 269 -1.00 -2.32 -21.88
N ALA A 270 -0.87 -3.52 -22.45
CA ALA A 270 -0.91 -3.70 -23.90
C ALA A 270 -2.30 -3.40 -24.49
N VAL A 271 -3.37 -3.62 -23.73
CA VAL A 271 -4.76 -3.41 -24.19
C VAL A 271 -5.41 -2.15 -23.63
N ALA A 272 -4.78 -1.52 -22.65
CA ALA A 272 -5.30 -0.28 -22.07
C ALA A 272 -5.15 0.91 -23.02
N LEU A 273 -6.09 1.84 -23.00
CA LEU A 273 -6.00 3.12 -23.70
C LEU A 273 -4.72 3.87 -23.33
N SER A 274 -4.27 4.75 -24.19
CA SER A 274 -3.24 5.72 -23.81
C SER A 274 -3.72 6.63 -22.68
N GLU A 275 -2.81 7.36 -22.04
CA GLU A 275 -3.18 8.33 -21.00
C GLU A 275 -4.05 9.45 -21.56
N ASP A 276 -3.76 9.91 -22.80
CA ASP A 276 -4.54 10.94 -23.48
C ASP A 276 -5.95 10.45 -23.86
N ASP A 277 -6.07 9.25 -24.44
CA ASP A 277 -7.37 8.65 -24.75
C ASP A 277 -8.17 8.37 -23.48
N THR A 278 -7.49 8.00 -22.40
CA THR A 278 -8.12 7.86 -21.08
C THR A 278 -8.71 9.18 -20.60
N ARG A 279 -7.95 10.29 -20.65
CA ARG A 279 -8.44 11.62 -20.27
C ARG A 279 -9.62 12.06 -21.14
N ASN A 280 -9.56 11.78 -22.43
CA ASN A 280 -10.67 12.07 -23.34
C ASN A 280 -11.94 11.29 -22.96
N LEU A 281 -11.82 9.99 -22.69
CA LEU A 281 -12.95 9.16 -22.25
C LEU A 281 -13.55 9.66 -20.93
N LEU A 282 -12.69 9.97 -19.93
CA LEU A 282 -13.15 10.49 -18.64
C LEU A 282 -13.90 11.82 -18.79
N SER A 283 -13.39 12.73 -19.63
CA SER A 283 -14.04 14.01 -19.93
C SER A 283 -15.40 13.82 -20.62
N GLN A 284 -15.49 12.89 -21.57
CA GLN A 284 -16.74 12.57 -22.26
C GLN A 284 -17.78 12.03 -21.26
N LEU A 285 -17.40 11.03 -20.45
CA LEU A 285 -18.28 10.44 -19.44
C LEU A 285 -18.74 11.45 -18.38
N ALA A 286 -17.84 12.36 -17.97
CA ALA A 286 -18.22 13.42 -17.04
C ALA A 286 -19.33 14.34 -17.62
N LYS A 287 -19.21 14.71 -18.90
CA LYS A 287 -20.25 15.49 -19.61
C LYS A 287 -21.57 14.72 -19.75
N GLU A 288 -21.51 13.42 -20.08
CA GLU A 288 -22.69 12.56 -20.14
C GLU A 288 -23.46 12.48 -18.80
N TYR A 289 -22.74 12.54 -17.69
CA TYR A 289 -23.34 12.48 -16.34
C TYR A 289 -23.87 13.83 -15.84
N GLU A 290 -23.56 14.92 -16.51
CA GLU A 290 -24.06 16.27 -16.20
C GLU A 290 -25.24 16.67 -17.08
N ALA A 291 -25.45 15.98 -18.20
CA ALA A 291 -26.55 16.19 -19.11
C ALA A 291 -27.88 15.62 -18.57
#